data_50d50af79bfc60b47993dc54b7759790
#
_entry.id   50d50af79bfc60b47993dc54b7759790
#
_cell.length_a   1.000
_cell.length_b   1.000
_cell.length_c   1.000
_cell.angle_alpha   90.00
_cell.angle_beta   90.00
_cell.angle_gamma   90.00
#
_symmetry.space_group_name_H-M   'P 1'
#
loop_
_entity.id
_entity.type
_entity.pdbx_description
1 polymer ?
#
loop_
_entity_poly.entity_id
_entity_poly.type
_entity_poly.pdbx_seq_one_letter_code
_entity_poly.pdbx_strand_id
1 'polypeptide(L)'
;MTKPIGLTIRPLGPGDWTEIDRIQRECFSETVIEPRAVLQSIAALSPGTCLVAGDEEIQGYALAYPWTSEDLPPIQTGLTQLPPDARALFIHDVAVARSGRGRQIARHLVEHLLVWARAAGLRSGSLIAVQDSQTFWRRFGFSERADLTARFHHPVSAHY
;
A
#
# COMPACT_ATOMS: atom_id res chain seq x y z
N MET A 1 1.00 -19.04 6.55
CA MET A 1 2.46 -18.93 6.69
C MET A 1 2.79 -18.14 7.95
N THR A 2 3.70 -18.61 8.73
CA THR A 2 4.05 -17.98 10.02
C THR A 2 4.84 -16.70 9.79
N LYS A 3 4.50 -15.66 10.54
CA LYS A 3 5.26 -14.40 10.56
C LYS A 3 6.72 -14.69 11.00
N PRO A 4 7.73 -14.07 10.38
CA PRO A 4 9.12 -14.20 10.81
C PRO A 4 9.30 -13.82 12.28
N ILE A 5 10.16 -14.54 12.98
CA ILE A 5 10.51 -14.23 14.38
C ILE A 5 11.10 -12.81 14.43
N GLY A 6 10.62 -11.99 15.36
CA GLY A 6 11.06 -10.61 15.54
C GLY A 6 10.30 -9.58 14.70
N LEU A 7 9.60 -9.97 13.63
CA LEU A 7 8.88 -9.02 12.79
C LEU A 7 7.67 -8.43 13.51
N THR A 8 7.65 -7.12 13.68
CA THR A 8 6.51 -6.35 14.20
C THR A 8 5.84 -5.57 13.07
N ILE A 9 4.50 -5.60 13.01
CA ILE A 9 3.70 -4.74 12.14
C ILE A 9 2.84 -3.87 13.05
N ARG A 10 2.92 -2.56 12.85
CA ARG A 10 2.17 -1.58 13.65
C ARG A 10 1.71 -0.41 12.81
N PRO A 11 0.73 0.38 13.27
CA PRO A 11 0.40 1.64 12.64
C PRO A 11 1.61 2.57 12.54
N LEU A 12 1.67 3.32 11.45
CA LEU A 12 2.69 4.32 11.21
C LEU A 12 2.53 5.47 12.21
N GLY A 13 3.62 5.88 12.83
CA GLY A 13 3.65 6.99 13.75
C GLY A 13 4.38 8.21 13.18
N PRO A 14 4.27 9.39 13.84
CA PRO A 14 4.87 10.63 13.34
C PRO A 14 6.41 10.59 13.27
N GLY A 15 7.07 9.74 14.04
CA GLY A 15 8.52 9.56 14.02
C GLY A 15 9.05 8.69 12.88
N ASP A 16 8.19 8.05 12.10
CA ASP A 16 8.59 7.04 11.10
C ASP A 16 8.91 7.62 9.71
N TRP A 17 8.57 8.87 9.46
CA TRP A 17 8.62 9.46 8.12
C TRP A 17 10.02 9.52 7.51
N THR A 18 11.05 9.70 8.31
CA THR A 18 12.43 9.69 7.82
C THR A 18 12.81 8.33 7.24
N GLU A 19 12.40 7.26 7.90
CA GLU A 19 12.64 5.90 7.41
C GLU A 19 11.78 5.57 6.18
N ILE A 20 10.55 6.01 6.14
CA ILE A 20 9.68 5.85 4.96
C ILE A 20 10.28 6.55 3.75
N ASP A 21 10.76 7.79 3.89
CA ASP A 21 11.44 8.52 2.82
C ASP A 21 12.68 7.77 2.33
N ARG A 22 13.47 7.22 3.26
CA ARG A 22 14.65 6.42 2.93
C ARG A 22 14.27 5.18 2.12
N ILE A 23 13.29 4.41 2.59
CA ILE A 23 12.83 3.20 1.91
C ILE A 23 12.23 3.52 0.54
N GLN A 24 11.47 4.61 0.44
CA GLN A 24 10.91 5.05 -0.83
C GLN A 24 12.02 5.33 -1.87
N ARG A 25 13.07 6.07 -1.50
CA ARG A 25 14.20 6.35 -2.38
C ARG A 25 15.01 5.09 -2.74
N GLU A 26 15.08 4.13 -1.84
CA GLU A 26 15.77 2.86 -2.09
C GLU A 26 15.00 1.97 -3.07
N CYS A 27 13.67 1.99 -3.01
CA CYS A 27 12.80 1.05 -3.73
C CYS A 27 12.27 1.57 -5.06
N PHE A 28 12.06 2.89 -5.20
CA PHE A 28 11.36 3.48 -6.33
C PHE A 28 12.22 4.43 -7.14
N SER A 29 11.93 4.50 -8.45
CA SER A 29 12.53 5.52 -9.33
C SER A 29 12.02 6.92 -8.96
N GLU A 30 12.77 7.95 -9.35
CA GLU A 30 12.41 9.35 -9.09
C GLU A 30 11.02 9.74 -9.61
N THR A 31 10.55 9.09 -10.69
CA THR A 31 9.23 9.34 -11.25
C THR A 31 8.07 8.77 -10.42
N VAL A 32 8.37 7.85 -9.51
CA VAL A 32 7.38 7.19 -8.65
C VAL A 32 7.38 7.77 -7.23
N ILE A 33 8.53 8.27 -6.78
CA ILE A 33 8.67 8.87 -5.45
C ILE A 33 7.72 10.06 -5.29
N GLU A 34 7.02 10.10 -4.16
CA GLU A 34 6.08 11.16 -3.84
C GLU A 34 6.59 12.05 -2.70
N PRO A 35 6.19 13.35 -2.70
CA PRO A 35 6.49 14.22 -1.58
C PRO A 35 5.91 13.68 -0.26
N ARG A 36 6.64 13.82 0.84
CA ARG A 36 6.20 13.40 2.17
C ARG A 36 4.79 13.91 2.52
N ALA A 37 4.47 15.15 2.16
CA ALA A 37 3.17 15.75 2.46
C ALA A 37 2.00 14.97 1.81
N VAL A 38 2.21 14.38 0.62
CA VAL A 38 1.21 13.54 -0.04
C VAL A 38 0.96 12.28 0.80
N LEU A 39 2.01 11.59 1.22
CA LEU A 39 1.91 10.38 2.02
C LEU A 39 1.34 10.68 3.42
N GLN A 40 1.69 11.81 4.01
CA GLN A 40 1.14 12.24 5.30
C GLN A 40 -0.36 12.51 5.22
N SER A 41 -0.87 13.03 4.11
CA SER A 41 -2.31 13.23 3.93
C SER A 41 -3.08 11.90 3.95
N ILE A 42 -2.50 10.85 3.39
CA ILE A 42 -3.06 9.50 3.42
C ILE A 42 -3.11 8.97 4.85
N ALA A 43 -2.00 9.03 5.56
CA ALA A 43 -1.90 8.53 6.93
C ALA A 43 -2.83 9.28 7.91
N ALA A 44 -3.05 10.56 7.69
CA ALA A 44 -3.97 11.36 8.50
C ALA A 44 -5.42 10.91 8.33
N LEU A 45 -5.82 10.52 7.11
CA LEU A 45 -7.20 10.12 6.80
C LEU A 45 -7.48 8.65 7.08
N SER A 46 -6.48 7.79 6.99
CA SER A 46 -6.65 6.34 7.15
C SER A 46 -5.52 5.72 8.00
N PRO A 47 -5.42 6.10 9.28
CA PRO A 47 -4.31 5.63 10.12
C PRO A 47 -4.31 4.12 10.36
N GLY A 48 -5.46 3.45 10.28
CA GLY A 48 -5.57 1.99 10.46
C GLY A 48 -5.01 1.17 9.30
N THR A 49 -4.77 1.78 8.15
CA THR A 49 -4.25 1.13 6.94
C THR A 49 -2.91 1.69 6.47
N CYS A 50 -2.25 2.47 7.31
CA CYS A 50 -0.90 2.94 7.09
C CYS A 50 0.01 2.29 8.13
N LEU A 51 0.87 1.38 7.67
CA LEU A 51 1.59 0.42 8.50
C LEU A 51 3.10 0.50 8.27
N VAL A 52 3.85 0.21 9.30
CA VAL A 52 5.28 -0.06 9.21
C VAL A 52 5.59 -1.46 9.73
N ALA A 53 6.64 -2.06 9.21
CA ALA A 53 7.09 -3.39 9.58
C ALA A 53 8.60 -3.44 9.78
N GLY A 54 9.03 -4.14 10.79
CA GLY A 54 10.46 -4.34 11.10
C GLY A 54 10.66 -4.96 12.47
N ASP A 55 11.90 -5.05 12.86
CA ASP A 55 12.32 -5.46 14.20
C ASP A 55 12.73 -4.21 15.01
N GLU A 56 14.03 -4.02 15.19
CA GLU A 56 14.59 -2.81 15.81
C GLU A 56 14.51 -1.60 14.88
N GLU A 57 14.61 -1.84 13.57
CA GLU A 57 14.50 -0.82 12.53
C GLU A 57 13.31 -1.10 11.61
N ILE A 58 12.75 -0.04 11.04
CA ILE A 58 11.71 -0.17 10.01
C ILE A 58 12.34 -0.69 8.73
N GLN A 59 11.83 -1.80 8.23
CA GLN A 59 12.31 -2.49 7.02
C GLN A 59 11.29 -2.50 5.89
N GLY A 60 10.07 -2.05 6.17
CA GLY A 60 9.02 -1.95 5.16
C GLY A 60 7.85 -1.13 5.64
N TYR A 61 7.03 -0.67 4.69
CA TYR A 61 5.80 0.05 4.98
C TYR A 61 4.71 -0.26 3.96
N ALA A 62 3.48 0.02 4.32
CA ALA A 62 2.34 0.00 3.43
C ALA A 62 1.43 1.19 3.72
N LEU A 63 0.93 1.82 2.66
CA LEU A 63 -0.04 2.90 2.73
C LEU A 63 -1.26 2.51 1.89
N ALA A 64 -2.43 2.53 2.50
CA ALA A 64 -3.67 2.19 1.84
C ALA A 64 -4.80 3.01 2.44
N TYR A 65 -5.93 3.09 1.74
CA TYR A 65 -7.12 3.78 2.21
C TYR A 65 -8.38 3.31 1.49
N PRO A 66 -9.55 3.40 2.11
CA PRO A 66 -10.82 3.11 1.45
C PRO A 66 -11.07 4.05 0.27
N TRP A 67 -11.55 3.50 -0.83
CA TRP A 67 -11.89 4.25 -2.04
C TRP A 67 -13.11 3.64 -2.75
N THR A 68 -13.55 4.26 -3.82
CA THR A 68 -14.60 3.72 -4.67
C THR A 68 -14.07 2.54 -5.49
N SER A 69 -14.95 1.65 -5.93
CA SER A 69 -14.57 0.52 -6.78
C SER A 69 -14.58 0.83 -8.27
N GLU A 70 -15.21 1.93 -8.68
CA GLU A 70 -15.39 2.29 -10.09
C GLU A 70 -14.24 3.10 -10.65
N ASP A 71 -13.47 3.78 -9.82
CA ASP A 71 -12.39 4.67 -10.27
C ASP A 71 -11.16 4.54 -9.36
N LEU A 72 -10.05 5.09 -9.82
CA LEU A 72 -8.82 5.18 -9.05
C LEU A 72 -8.67 6.59 -8.47
N PRO A 73 -8.08 6.70 -7.27
CA PRO A 73 -7.84 8.01 -6.68
C PRO A 73 -6.79 8.81 -7.47
N PRO A 74 -6.74 10.13 -7.30
CA PRO A 74 -5.67 10.94 -7.85
C PRO A 74 -4.32 10.52 -7.29
N ILE A 75 -3.30 10.50 -8.14
CA ILE A 75 -1.94 10.07 -7.79
C ILE A 75 -1.03 11.29 -7.72
N GLN A 76 -0.05 11.25 -6.82
CA GLN A 76 0.89 12.33 -6.55
C GLN A 76 0.22 13.64 -6.11
N THR A 77 -1.01 13.54 -5.64
CA THR A 77 -1.78 14.65 -5.11
C THR A 77 -2.24 14.30 -3.69
N GLY A 78 -2.11 15.20 -2.76
CA GLY A 78 -2.57 14.98 -1.39
C GLY A 78 -4.07 14.72 -1.32
N LEU A 79 -4.47 13.84 -0.41
CA LEU A 79 -5.88 13.58 -0.14
C LEU A 79 -6.43 14.61 0.85
N THR A 80 -7.66 15.05 0.63
CA THR A 80 -8.37 15.95 1.55
C THR A 80 -9.50 15.25 2.29
N GLN A 81 -10.06 14.19 1.70
CA GLN A 81 -11.14 13.40 2.29
C GLN A 81 -11.19 12.01 1.65
N LEU A 82 -11.81 11.08 2.37
CA LEU A 82 -12.15 9.76 1.82
C LEU A 82 -13.61 9.76 1.34
N PRO A 83 -13.93 8.99 0.27
CA PRO A 83 -15.31 8.89 -0.18
C PRO A 83 -16.19 8.19 0.88
N PRO A 84 -17.39 8.73 1.18
CA PRO A 84 -18.27 8.14 2.19
C PRO A 84 -18.88 6.80 1.77
N ASP A 85 -18.89 6.51 0.48
CA ASP A 85 -19.43 5.29 -0.14
C ASP A 85 -18.34 4.31 -0.56
N ALA A 86 -17.19 4.36 0.07
CA ALA A 86 -16.07 3.47 -0.24
C ALA A 86 -16.46 2.00 -0.17
N ARG A 87 -16.08 1.23 -1.19
CA ARG A 87 -16.31 -0.22 -1.29
C ARG A 87 -15.03 -1.02 -1.53
N ALA A 88 -13.95 -0.36 -1.83
CA ALA A 88 -12.66 -0.95 -2.12
C ALA A 88 -11.58 -0.42 -1.19
N LEU A 89 -10.53 -1.20 -0.97
CA LEU A 89 -9.29 -0.71 -0.42
C LEU A 89 -8.35 -0.37 -1.58
N PHE A 90 -7.92 0.88 -1.68
CA PHE A 90 -6.86 1.25 -2.59
C PHE A 90 -5.52 1.12 -1.89
N ILE A 91 -4.65 0.24 -2.40
CA ILE A 91 -3.29 0.09 -1.90
C ILE A 91 -2.40 1.06 -2.67
N HIS A 92 -2.03 2.14 -1.99
CA HIS A 92 -1.28 3.24 -2.60
C HIS A 92 0.19 2.89 -2.77
N ASP A 93 0.80 2.28 -1.74
CA ASP A 93 2.23 2.03 -1.72
C ASP A 93 2.57 0.87 -0.79
N VAL A 94 3.45 -0.03 -1.24
CA VAL A 94 4.08 -1.07 -0.42
C VAL A 94 5.55 -1.14 -0.82
N ALA A 95 6.43 -0.97 0.14
CA ALA A 95 7.86 -1.01 -0.10
C ALA A 95 8.61 -1.72 1.01
N VAL A 96 9.66 -2.45 0.65
CA VAL A 96 10.53 -3.17 1.58
C VAL A 96 11.98 -2.83 1.27
N ALA A 97 12.68 -2.33 2.28
CA ALA A 97 14.11 -2.04 2.21
C ALA A 97 14.91 -3.30 1.88
N ARG A 98 16.09 -3.13 1.31
CA ARG A 98 17.00 -4.25 1.00
C ARG A 98 17.30 -5.09 2.23
N SER A 99 17.47 -4.45 3.39
CA SER A 99 17.69 -5.14 4.68
C SER A 99 16.56 -6.06 5.10
N GLY A 100 15.35 -5.84 4.61
CA GLY A 100 14.16 -6.65 4.91
C GLY A 100 13.83 -7.73 3.87
N ARG A 101 14.57 -7.78 2.76
CA ARG A 101 14.28 -8.75 1.69
C ARG A 101 14.48 -10.19 2.14
N GLY A 102 13.67 -11.10 1.57
CA GLY A 102 13.72 -12.52 1.93
C GLY A 102 12.93 -12.87 3.20
N ARG A 103 12.39 -11.89 3.91
CA ARG A 103 11.60 -12.10 5.14
C ARG A 103 10.09 -12.05 4.91
N GLN A 104 9.66 -11.94 3.66
CA GLN A 104 8.26 -11.86 3.25
C GLN A 104 7.48 -10.68 3.87
N ILE A 105 8.17 -9.59 4.16
CA ILE A 105 7.58 -8.40 4.82
C ILE A 105 6.44 -7.82 3.98
N ALA A 106 6.63 -7.65 2.66
CA ALA A 106 5.58 -7.15 1.78
C ALA A 106 4.33 -8.02 1.83
N ARG A 107 4.49 -9.34 1.82
CA ARG A 107 3.38 -10.28 1.93
C ARG A 107 2.61 -10.09 3.24
N HIS A 108 3.32 -10.02 4.37
CA HIS A 108 2.68 -9.84 5.67
C HIS A 108 1.97 -8.48 5.78
N LEU A 109 2.54 -7.42 5.21
CA LEU A 109 1.88 -6.11 5.15
C LEU A 109 0.58 -6.17 4.35
N VAL A 110 0.61 -6.79 3.16
CA VAL A 110 -0.58 -6.93 2.31
C VAL A 110 -1.64 -7.80 2.98
N GLU A 111 -1.26 -8.93 3.54
CA GLU A 111 -2.19 -9.80 4.29
C GLU A 111 -2.87 -9.05 5.44
N HIS A 112 -2.13 -8.22 6.16
CA HIS A 112 -2.67 -7.39 7.24
C HIS A 112 -3.71 -6.39 6.71
N LEU A 113 -3.40 -5.72 5.59
CA LEU A 113 -4.33 -4.80 4.93
C LEU A 113 -5.61 -5.51 4.46
N LEU A 114 -5.50 -6.71 3.88
CA LEU A 114 -6.66 -7.47 3.39
C LEU A 114 -7.55 -7.95 4.54
N VAL A 115 -6.98 -8.35 5.65
CA VAL A 115 -7.74 -8.70 6.88
C VAL A 115 -8.49 -7.46 7.37
N TRP A 116 -7.84 -6.31 7.44
CA TRP A 116 -8.47 -5.05 7.83
C TRP A 116 -9.62 -4.67 6.89
N ALA A 117 -9.40 -4.77 5.58
CA ALA A 117 -10.41 -4.43 4.57
C ALA A 117 -11.68 -5.29 4.70
N ARG A 118 -11.52 -6.59 4.89
CA ARG A 118 -12.65 -7.51 5.11
C ARG A 118 -13.41 -7.16 6.38
N ALA A 119 -12.71 -6.90 7.47
CA ALA A 119 -13.32 -6.49 8.73
C ALA A 119 -14.07 -5.15 8.62
N ALA A 120 -13.60 -4.24 7.77
CA ALA A 120 -14.24 -2.96 7.48
C ALA A 120 -15.42 -3.07 6.49
N GLY A 121 -15.70 -4.25 5.95
CA GLY A 121 -16.79 -4.48 4.99
C GLY A 121 -16.47 -4.06 3.55
N LEU A 122 -15.20 -3.80 3.24
CA LEU A 122 -14.75 -3.55 1.88
C LEU A 122 -14.73 -4.85 1.08
N ARG A 123 -15.15 -4.81 -0.17
CA ARG A 123 -15.40 -6.02 -0.98
C ARG A 123 -14.34 -6.28 -2.05
N SER A 124 -13.51 -5.31 -2.32
CA SER A 124 -12.47 -5.40 -3.33
C SER A 124 -11.25 -4.59 -2.96
N GLY A 125 -10.17 -4.82 -3.67
CA GLY A 125 -8.96 -4.02 -3.60
C GLY A 125 -8.56 -3.53 -4.98
N SER A 126 -7.89 -2.40 -5.04
CA SER A 126 -7.31 -1.88 -6.26
C SER A 126 -5.95 -1.24 -5.99
N LEU A 127 -5.12 -1.20 -7.00
CA LEU A 127 -3.81 -0.56 -6.94
C LEU A 127 -3.29 -0.28 -8.35
N ILE A 128 -2.19 0.44 -8.43
CA ILE A 128 -1.41 0.59 -9.65
C ILE A 128 -0.09 -0.15 -9.43
N ALA A 129 0.12 -1.22 -10.19
CA ALA A 129 1.36 -1.98 -10.14
C ALA A 129 2.46 -1.23 -10.90
N VAL A 130 3.59 -0.99 -10.23
CA VAL A 130 4.75 -0.31 -10.80
C VAL A 130 5.97 -1.25 -10.81
N GLN A 131 6.96 -0.93 -11.64
CA GLN A 131 8.25 -1.63 -11.67
C GLN A 131 8.12 -3.16 -11.78
N ASP A 132 7.24 -3.63 -12.68
CA ASP A 132 7.03 -5.05 -12.97
C ASP A 132 6.57 -5.90 -11.77
N SER A 133 5.80 -5.29 -10.86
CA SER A 133 5.30 -5.96 -9.64
C SER A 133 4.02 -6.79 -9.86
N GLN A 134 3.52 -6.92 -11.08
CA GLN A 134 2.26 -7.62 -11.37
C GLN A 134 2.25 -9.07 -10.86
N THR A 135 3.37 -9.80 -10.99
CA THR A 135 3.48 -11.17 -10.50
C THR A 135 3.29 -11.29 -9.00
N PHE A 136 3.85 -10.34 -8.25
CA PHE A 136 3.65 -10.25 -6.80
C PHE A 136 2.16 -10.08 -6.46
N TRP A 137 1.48 -9.14 -7.11
CA TRP A 137 0.07 -8.84 -6.84
C TRP A 137 -0.89 -9.95 -7.27
N ARG A 138 -0.59 -10.67 -8.33
CA ARG A 138 -1.39 -11.82 -8.77
C ARG A 138 -1.53 -12.89 -7.68
N ARG A 139 -0.53 -13.06 -6.84
CA ARG A 139 -0.57 -14.01 -5.72
C ARG A 139 -1.67 -13.71 -4.71
N PHE A 140 -2.15 -12.46 -4.65
CA PHE A 140 -3.25 -12.02 -3.79
C PHE A 140 -4.59 -11.95 -4.53
N GLY A 141 -4.66 -12.44 -5.77
CA GLY A 141 -5.88 -12.43 -6.56
C GLY A 141 -6.10 -11.16 -7.39
N PHE A 142 -5.13 -10.25 -7.44
CA PHE A 142 -5.23 -9.06 -8.28
C PHE A 142 -5.05 -9.41 -9.75
N SER A 143 -5.87 -8.80 -10.61
CA SER A 143 -5.81 -8.93 -12.06
C SER A 143 -5.91 -7.57 -12.74
N GLU A 144 -5.43 -7.48 -13.97
CA GLU A 144 -5.45 -6.22 -14.73
C GLU A 144 -6.87 -5.71 -14.97
N ARG A 145 -7.02 -4.41 -14.84
CA ARG A 145 -8.24 -3.67 -15.16
C ARG A 145 -8.15 -3.11 -16.56
N ALA A 146 -8.62 -3.85 -17.56
CA ALA A 146 -8.58 -3.43 -18.97
C ALA A 146 -9.36 -2.14 -19.25
N ASP A 147 -10.43 -1.86 -18.50
CA ASP A 147 -11.22 -0.65 -18.57
C ASP A 147 -10.46 0.62 -18.14
N LEU A 148 -9.40 0.47 -17.35
CA LEU A 148 -8.58 1.57 -16.83
C LEU A 148 -7.18 1.66 -17.46
N THR A 149 -6.77 0.68 -18.25
CA THR A 149 -5.41 0.61 -18.81
C THR A 149 -5.07 1.82 -19.70
N ALA A 150 -6.05 2.40 -20.36
CA ALA A 150 -5.85 3.61 -21.19
C ALA A 150 -5.53 4.87 -20.35
N ARG A 151 -5.95 4.89 -19.08
CA ARG A 151 -5.78 6.04 -18.17
C ARG A 151 -4.57 5.88 -17.25
N PHE A 152 -4.24 4.64 -16.89
CA PHE A 152 -3.23 4.32 -15.89
C PHE A 152 -2.36 3.14 -16.36
N HIS A 153 -1.08 3.20 -16.09
CA HIS A 153 -0.19 2.04 -16.28
C HIS A 153 -0.50 0.95 -15.25
N HIS A 154 -0.83 -0.24 -15.76
CA HIS A 154 -1.01 -1.44 -14.96
C HIS A 154 -1.94 -1.32 -13.74
N PRO A 155 -3.16 -0.79 -13.91
CA PRO A 155 -4.15 -0.84 -12.83
C PRO A 155 -4.56 -2.30 -12.61
N VAL A 156 -4.64 -2.71 -11.37
CA VAL A 156 -5.03 -4.06 -10.98
C VAL A 156 -6.08 -4.03 -9.88
N SER A 157 -6.95 -5.01 -9.83
CA SER A 157 -7.95 -5.15 -8.78
C SER A 157 -8.19 -6.61 -8.40
N ALA A 158 -8.72 -6.82 -7.21
CA ALA A 158 -9.19 -8.10 -6.72
C ALA A 158 -10.48 -7.93 -5.93
N HIS A 159 -11.30 -8.97 -5.94
CA HIS A 159 -12.50 -9.07 -5.10
C HIS A 159 -12.26 -10.09 -4.00
N TYR A 160 -12.76 -9.86 -2.80
CA TYR A 160 -12.68 -10.78 -1.66
C TYR A 160 -14.04 -11.11 -1.09
#